data_2b60dfb10c1a4ce6ac76db1161b16696
#
_entry.id   2b60dfb10c1a4ce6ac76db1161b16696
#
_cell.length_a   1.000
_cell.length_b   1.000
_cell.length_c   1.000
_cell.angle_alpha   90.00
_cell.angle_beta   90.00
_cell.angle_gamma   90.00
#
_symmetry.space_group_name_H-M   'P 1'
#
loop_
_entity.id
_entity.type
_entity.pdbx_description
1 polymer ?
#
loop_
_entity_poly.entity_id
_entity_poly.type
_entity_poly.pdbx_seq_one_letter_code
_entity_poly.pdbx_strand_id
1 'polypeptide(L)' 'MNLNSYKAFDFVIPNCLEPGDIIEWQEEIYTVKKFNLLSDGFIIYAIDDMEEDVELLIPDNTVLSLMEEQ' A
#
# COMPACT_ATOMS: atom_id res chain seq x y z
N MET A 1 10.43 -1.87 9.00
CA MET A 1 11.02 -2.76 7.98
C MET A 1 11.92 -1.96 7.06
N ASN A 2 12.97 -2.57 6.57
CA ASN A 2 13.92 -1.88 5.71
C ASN A 2 13.46 -1.96 4.25
N LEU A 3 13.31 -0.81 3.58
CA LEU A 3 12.93 -0.76 2.18
C LEU A 3 13.89 -1.56 1.29
N ASN A 4 15.16 -1.69 1.71
CA ASN A 4 16.14 -2.42 0.93
C ASN A 4 15.84 -3.93 0.85
N SER A 5 14.93 -4.42 1.67
CA SER A 5 14.51 -5.83 1.64
C SER A 5 13.41 -6.08 0.61
N TYR A 6 12.92 -5.04 -0.03
CA TYR A 6 11.81 -5.12 -0.98
C TYR A 6 12.18 -4.41 -2.28
N LYS A 7 11.57 -4.84 -3.36
CA LYS A 7 11.72 -4.16 -4.65
C LYS A 7 10.35 -4.05 -5.30
N ALA A 8 10.17 -3.00 -6.09
CA ALA A 8 8.97 -2.82 -6.87
C ALA A 8 9.00 -3.76 -8.06
N PHE A 9 7.88 -4.44 -8.33
CA PHE A 9 7.78 -5.30 -9.50
C PHE A 9 6.62 -4.87 -10.42
N ASP A 10 5.72 -4.02 -9.94
CA ASP A 10 4.61 -3.52 -10.73
C ASP A 10 4.07 -2.25 -10.09
N PHE A 11 3.15 -1.61 -10.79
CA PHE A 11 2.49 -0.39 -10.30
C PHE A 11 0.99 -0.55 -10.48
N VAL A 12 0.22 -0.09 -9.50
CA VAL A 12 -1.24 -0.18 -9.56
C VAL A 12 -1.87 1.09 -9.03
N ILE A 13 -3.09 1.34 -9.50
CA ILE A 13 -3.94 2.34 -8.86
C ILE A 13 -4.62 1.66 -7.67
N PRO A 14 -5.01 2.41 -6.62
CA PRO A 14 -5.60 1.79 -5.42
C PRO A 14 -6.82 0.93 -5.71
N ASN A 15 -7.57 1.26 -6.74
CA ASN A 15 -8.77 0.53 -7.13
C ASN A 15 -8.50 -0.91 -7.55
N CYS A 16 -7.25 -1.25 -7.84
CA CYS A 16 -6.85 -2.59 -8.29
C CYS A 16 -6.16 -3.39 -7.19
N LEU A 17 -6.08 -2.86 -5.97
CA LEU A 17 -5.43 -3.55 -4.88
C LEU A 17 -6.26 -4.73 -4.39
N GLU A 18 -5.57 -5.76 -3.90
CA GLU A 18 -6.19 -6.93 -3.32
C GLU A 18 -5.61 -7.17 -1.92
N PRO A 19 -6.37 -7.82 -1.04
CA PRO A 19 -5.85 -8.17 0.28
C PRO A 19 -4.58 -8.99 0.16
N GLY A 20 -3.57 -8.64 0.94
CA GLY A 20 -2.29 -9.31 0.90
C GLY A 20 -1.25 -8.64 0.02
N ASP A 21 -1.65 -7.68 -0.81
CA ASP A 21 -0.68 -6.93 -1.62
C ASP A 21 0.25 -6.14 -0.70
N ILE A 22 1.52 -6.09 -1.07
CA ILE A 22 2.52 -5.32 -0.35
C ILE A 22 2.81 -4.08 -1.19
N ILE A 23 2.68 -2.92 -0.56
CA ILE A 23 2.85 -1.64 -1.25
C ILE A 23 3.87 -0.78 -0.52
N GLU A 24 4.43 0.16 -1.25
CA GLU A 24 5.26 1.22 -0.66
C GLU A 24 4.46 2.52 -0.70
N TRP A 25 4.42 3.22 0.43
CA TRP A 25 3.76 4.51 0.53
C TRP A 25 4.59 5.41 1.45
N GLN A 26 5.02 6.55 0.93
CA GLN A 26 5.81 7.52 1.68
C GLN A 26 7.03 6.88 2.35
N GLU A 27 7.73 6.05 1.58
CA GLU A 27 8.97 5.39 1.99
C GLU A 27 8.80 4.33 3.09
N GLU A 28 7.56 3.84 3.25
CA GLU A 28 7.26 2.77 4.19
C GLU A 28 6.59 1.63 3.46
N ILE A 29 6.73 0.43 4.01
CA ILE A 29 6.15 -0.79 3.43
C ILE A 29 4.90 -1.17 4.23
N TYR A 30 3.83 -1.50 3.51
CA TYR A 30 2.56 -1.88 4.13
C TYR A 30 2.00 -3.10 3.43
N THR A 31 1.29 -3.94 4.21
CA THR A 31 0.51 -5.04 3.65
C THR A 31 -0.96 -4.65 3.67
N VAL A 32 -1.58 -4.66 2.52
CA VAL A 32 -2.98 -4.22 2.37
C VAL A 32 -3.93 -5.26 2.96
N LYS A 33 -4.89 -4.80 3.74
CA LYS A 33 -5.99 -5.63 4.23
C LYS A 33 -7.25 -5.40 3.41
N LYS A 34 -7.60 -4.15 3.18
CA LYS A 34 -8.75 -3.76 2.37
C LYS A 34 -8.65 -2.28 2.06
N PHE A 35 -9.51 -1.80 1.18
CA PHE A 35 -9.60 -0.38 0.91
C PHE A 35 -11.05 0.02 0.67
N ASN A 36 -11.35 1.30 0.84
CA ASN A 36 -12.64 1.89 0.52
C ASN A 36 -12.43 3.13 -0.33
N LEU A 37 -13.36 3.34 -1.24
CA LEU A 37 -13.37 4.53 -2.09
C LEU A 37 -13.95 5.70 -1.32
N LEU A 38 -13.28 6.83 -1.39
CA LEU A 38 -13.77 8.11 -0.85
C LEU A 38 -14.10 9.05 -2.02
N SER A 39 -14.72 10.19 -1.71
CA SER A 39 -15.10 11.15 -2.75
C SER A 39 -13.89 11.75 -3.48
N ASP A 40 -12.75 11.86 -2.82
CA ASP A 40 -11.56 12.48 -3.37
C ASP A 40 -10.31 11.64 -3.25
N GLY A 41 -10.48 10.32 -3.06
CA GLY A 41 -9.35 9.43 -2.93
C GLY A 41 -9.76 8.09 -2.37
N PHE A 42 -8.84 7.47 -1.63
CA PHE A 42 -9.04 6.14 -1.05
C PHE A 42 -8.54 6.11 0.38
N ILE A 43 -9.16 5.25 1.18
CA ILE A 43 -8.58 4.89 2.47
C ILE A 43 -8.17 3.42 2.37
N ILE A 44 -6.91 3.14 2.70
CA ILE A 44 -6.38 1.78 2.69
C ILE A 44 -6.15 1.36 4.13
N TYR A 45 -6.75 0.24 4.50
CA TYR A 45 -6.51 -0.38 5.80
C TYR A 45 -5.39 -1.40 5.62
N ALA A 46 -4.31 -1.21 6.33
CA ALA A 46 -3.09 -1.98 6.10
C ALA A 46 -2.40 -2.30 7.42
N ILE A 47 -1.37 -3.13 7.32
CA ILE A 47 -0.51 -3.48 8.44
C ILE A 47 0.89 -2.99 8.09
N ASP A 48 1.52 -2.27 9.03
CA ASP A 48 2.88 -1.80 8.82
C ASP A 48 3.90 -2.89 9.13
N ASP A 49 5.19 -2.54 9.10
CA ASP A 49 6.25 -3.50 9.33
C ASP A 49 6.37 -3.93 10.81
N MET A 50 5.68 -3.26 11.71
CA MET A 50 5.60 -3.64 13.12
C MET A 50 4.31 -4.39 13.43
N GLU A 51 3.59 -4.81 12.38
CA GLU A 51 2.32 -5.53 12.47
C GLU A 51 1.22 -4.75 13.17
N GLU A 52 1.29 -3.43 13.08
CA GLU A 52 0.25 -2.55 13.62
C GLU A 52 -0.73 -2.17 12.52
N ASP A 53 -2.00 -2.10 12.88
CA ASP A 53 -3.04 -1.66 11.96
C ASP A 53 -2.91 -0.16 11.72
N VAL A 54 -2.92 0.23 10.46
CA VAL A 54 -2.84 1.63 10.06
C VAL A 54 -3.89 1.92 9.00
N GLU A 55 -4.22 3.21 8.87
CA GLU A 55 -5.11 3.70 7.82
C GLU A 55 -4.34 4.70 6.98
N LEU A 56 -4.31 4.47 5.69
CA LEU A 56 -3.60 5.33 4.76
C LEU A 56 -4.60 6.09 3.92
N LEU A 57 -4.51 7.42 3.93
CA LEU A 57 -5.34 8.26 3.08
C LEU A 57 -4.57 8.53 1.79
N ILE A 58 -5.09 8.01 0.69
CA ILE A 58 -4.41 8.06 -0.59
C ILE A 58 -5.18 9.00 -1.52
N PRO A 59 -4.53 10.06 -2.01
CA PRO A 59 -5.20 10.97 -2.93
C PRO A 59 -5.61 10.28 -4.22
N ASP A 60 -6.65 10.81 -4.86
CA ASP A 60 -7.08 10.35 -6.16
C ASP A 60 -5.92 10.49 -7.17
N ASN A 61 -5.90 9.64 -8.18
CA ASN A 61 -4.86 9.62 -9.22
C ASN A 61 -3.47 9.23 -8.72
N THR A 62 -3.39 8.56 -7.58
CA THR A 62 -2.12 8.05 -7.06
C THR A 62 -1.82 6.69 -7.66
N VAL A 63 -0.56 6.47 -8.04
CA VAL A 63 -0.07 5.16 -8.46
C VAL A 63 0.82 4.63 -7.36
N LEU A 64 0.55 3.39 -6.95
CA LEU A 64 1.29 2.74 -5.87
C LEU A 64 2.23 1.68 -6.45
N SER A 65 3.38 1.52 -5.81
CA SER A 65 4.33 0.47 -6.18
C SER A 65 3.95 -0.82 -5.45
N LEU A 66 3.75 -1.90 -6.23
CA LEU A 66 3.62 -3.23 -5.65
C LEU A 66 5.02 -3.76 -5.39
N MET A 67 5.23 -4.27 -4.20
CA MET A 67 6.54 -4.67 -3.73
C MET A 67 6.61 -6.17 -3.49
N GLU A 68 7.80 -6.74 -3.64
CA GLU A 68 8.05 -8.12 -3.28
C GLU A 68 9.38 -8.20 -2.55
N GLU A 69 9.53 -9.24 -1.73
CA GLU A 69 10.80 -9.45 -1.03
C GLU A 69 11.89 -9.81 -2.03
N GLN A 70 13.06 -9.25 -1.77
CA GLN A 70 14.25 -9.57 -2.57
C GLN A 70 14.85 -10.90 -2.14
#